data_51884cc34e86db9b06fac91fe946c45c
#
_entry.id   51884cc34e86db9b06fac91fe946c45c
#
_cell.length_a   1.000
_cell.length_b   1.000
_cell.length_c   1.000
_cell.angle_alpha   90.00
_cell.angle_beta   90.00
_cell.angle_gamma   90.00
#
_symmetry.space_group_name_H-M   'P 1'
#
loop_
_entity.id
_entity.type
_entity.pdbx_description
1 polymer ?
#
loop_
_entity_poly.entity_id
_entity_poly.type
_entity_poly.pdbx_seq_one_letter_code
_entity_poly.pdbx_strand_id
1 'polypeptide(L)'
;MKALTERFPVSHIRDLAARRKDEEGFTLIELMVVVLIIAILIAIAIPTFLGARKRANDRAAQSDLRNGLATEETIYTDNQVYSADTAAGGVLKTAESSLQWGVKLNVVVHATPDAFCLSEQSASGTWFALDKIATGGDAGVYYAKNAAANPCPADPSTVGPSGLKWATVPNGAAGGW
;
A
#
# COMPACT_ATOMS: atom_id res chain seq x y z
N MET A 1 52.37 25.83 -62.75
CA MET A 1 51.17 25.17 -62.27
C MET A 1 51.49 23.69 -62.13
N LYS A 2 51.71 23.20 -60.90
CA LYS A 2 51.90 21.75 -60.59
C LYS A 2 50.56 21.22 -60.05
N ALA A 3 49.95 20.28 -60.79
CA ALA A 3 48.75 19.60 -60.36
C ALA A 3 49.11 18.55 -59.30
N LEU A 4 48.60 18.73 -58.09
CA LEU A 4 48.66 17.77 -57.01
C LEU A 4 47.53 16.79 -57.21
N THR A 5 47.82 15.63 -57.81
CA THR A 5 46.91 14.46 -57.81
C THR A 5 47.13 13.65 -56.51
N GLU A 6 46.43 13.99 -55.47
CA GLU A 6 46.41 13.15 -54.29
C GLU A 6 45.62 11.86 -54.58
N ARG A 7 46.35 10.74 -54.72
CA ARG A 7 45.80 9.41 -54.76
C ARG A 7 45.42 9.00 -53.34
N PHE A 8 44.14 8.98 -53.03
CA PHE A 8 43.66 8.38 -51.80
C PHE A 8 43.98 6.87 -51.82
N PRO A 9 44.64 6.33 -50.77
CA PRO A 9 44.98 4.91 -50.72
C PRO A 9 43.73 4.08 -50.51
N VAL A 10 43.37 3.27 -51.50
CA VAL A 10 42.24 2.32 -51.48
C VAL A 10 42.40 1.22 -50.40
N SER A 11 43.52 1.15 -49.67
CA SER A 11 43.77 0.24 -48.57
C SER A 11 42.81 0.43 -47.40
N HIS A 12 42.42 1.67 -47.06
CA HIS A 12 41.47 1.92 -45.96
C HIS A 12 40.05 1.41 -46.20
N ILE A 13 39.59 1.28 -47.44
CA ILE A 13 38.27 0.77 -47.77
C ILE A 13 38.23 -0.75 -47.61
N ARG A 14 39.34 -1.46 -47.83
CA ARG A 14 39.47 -2.90 -47.66
C ARG A 14 39.46 -3.29 -46.18
N ASP A 15 40.07 -2.50 -45.30
CA ASP A 15 40.11 -2.75 -43.85
C ASP A 15 38.72 -2.55 -43.17
N LEU A 16 37.94 -1.59 -43.66
CA LEU A 16 36.57 -1.38 -43.21
C LEU A 16 35.63 -2.49 -43.64
N ALA A 17 35.86 -3.10 -44.80
CA ALA A 17 35.08 -4.28 -45.28
C ALA A 17 35.46 -5.56 -44.55
N ALA A 18 36.70 -5.71 -44.09
CA ALA A 18 37.14 -6.88 -43.32
C ALA A 18 36.59 -6.91 -41.89
N ARG A 19 36.43 -5.73 -41.27
CA ARG A 19 35.87 -5.62 -39.92
C ARG A 19 34.37 -5.95 -39.81
N ARG A 20 33.61 -5.95 -40.92
CA ARG A 20 32.19 -6.32 -40.97
C ARG A 20 31.97 -7.84 -41.02
N LYS A 21 33.03 -8.63 -41.14
CA LYS A 21 32.88 -10.11 -41.22
C LYS A 21 32.78 -10.81 -39.85
N ASP A 22 33.08 -10.11 -38.76
CA ASP A 22 33.04 -10.67 -37.41
C ASP A 22 31.77 -10.23 -36.65
N GLU A 23 30.81 -9.57 -37.27
CA GLU A 23 29.49 -9.36 -36.71
C GLU A 23 28.65 -10.63 -36.97
N GLU A 24 28.82 -11.63 -36.12
CA GLU A 24 27.90 -12.75 -36.05
C GLU A 24 26.52 -12.21 -35.67
N GLY A 25 25.68 -11.99 -36.68
CA GLY A 25 24.31 -11.55 -36.48
C GLY A 25 23.50 -12.61 -35.73
N PHE A 26 22.68 -12.20 -34.77
CA PHE A 26 21.72 -13.11 -34.10
C PHE A 26 20.85 -13.82 -35.13
N THR A 27 20.66 -15.11 -34.96
CA THR A 27 19.73 -15.87 -35.78
C THR A 27 18.30 -15.55 -35.36
N LEU A 28 17.37 -15.58 -36.31
CA LEU A 28 15.95 -15.38 -36.04
C LEU A 28 15.42 -16.38 -35.01
N ILE A 29 15.89 -17.62 -35.04
CA ILE A 29 15.49 -18.68 -34.12
C ILE A 29 15.97 -18.42 -32.69
N GLU A 30 17.17 -17.88 -32.48
CA GLU A 30 17.66 -17.49 -31.15
C GLU A 30 16.78 -16.42 -30.51
N LEU A 31 16.37 -15.41 -31.30
CA LEU A 31 15.45 -14.38 -30.81
C LEU A 31 14.09 -14.97 -30.49
N MET A 32 13.54 -15.83 -31.35
CA MET A 32 12.23 -16.45 -31.13
C MET A 32 12.19 -17.33 -29.87
N VAL A 33 13.24 -18.11 -29.61
CA VAL A 33 13.31 -18.96 -28.41
C VAL A 33 13.38 -18.13 -27.14
N VAL A 34 14.18 -17.06 -27.14
CA VAL A 34 14.29 -16.16 -25.99
C VAL A 34 12.95 -15.49 -25.68
N VAL A 35 12.28 -14.95 -26.69
CA VAL A 35 10.96 -14.32 -26.50
C VAL A 35 9.92 -15.32 -26.02
N LEU A 36 9.94 -16.56 -26.52
CA LEU A 36 9.05 -17.62 -26.06
C LEU A 36 9.25 -17.94 -24.57
N ILE A 37 10.50 -18.06 -24.13
CA ILE A 37 10.82 -18.34 -22.71
C ILE A 37 10.35 -17.17 -21.84
N ILE A 38 10.64 -15.93 -22.21
CA ILE A 38 10.22 -14.74 -21.49
C ILE A 38 8.67 -14.68 -21.40
N ALA A 39 7.96 -14.97 -22.49
CA ALA A 39 6.51 -14.97 -22.51
C ALA A 39 5.92 -15.97 -21.50
N ILE A 40 6.47 -17.18 -21.42
CA ILE A 40 6.02 -18.20 -20.46
C ILE A 40 6.29 -17.74 -19.03
N LEU A 41 7.47 -17.19 -18.74
CA LEU A 41 7.83 -16.70 -17.41
C LEU A 41 6.92 -15.54 -16.96
N ILE A 42 6.64 -14.60 -17.85
CA ILE A 42 5.73 -13.47 -17.58
C ILE A 42 4.30 -13.95 -17.34
N ALA A 43 3.82 -14.93 -18.10
CA ALA A 43 2.47 -15.47 -17.95
C ALA A 43 2.22 -16.04 -16.53
N ILE A 44 3.24 -16.59 -15.88
CA ILE A 44 3.16 -17.12 -14.51
C ILE A 44 3.43 -16.02 -13.48
N ALA A 45 4.33 -15.09 -13.77
CA ALA A 45 4.77 -14.07 -12.82
C ALA A 45 3.71 -12.99 -12.55
N ILE A 46 2.95 -12.55 -13.58
CA ILE A 46 1.97 -11.47 -13.46
C ILE A 46 0.89 -11.78 -12.41
N PRO A 47 0.14 -12.90 -12.46
CA PRO A 47 -0.92 -13.18 -11.49
C PRO A 47 -0.37 -13.32 -10.07
N THR A 48 0.79 -13.91 -9.90
CA THR A 48 1.45 -14.05 -8.58
C THR A 48 1.84 -12.70 -8.00
N PHE A 49 2.40 -11.82 -8.83
CA PHE A 49 2.80 -10.46 -8.43
C PHE A 49 1.60 -9.60 -8.01
N LEU A 50 0.50 -9.65 -8.77
CA LEU A 50 -0.72 -8.91 -8.44
C LEU A 50 -1.29 -9.33 -7.08
N GLY A 51 -1.31 -10.63 -6.78
CA GLY A 51 -1.73 -11.15 -5.49
C GLY A 51 -0.82 -10.70 -4.33
N ALA A 52 0.50 -10.68 -4.55
CA ALA A 52 1.46 -10.20 -3.56
C ALA A 52 1.31 -8.69 -3.29
N ARG A 53 1.13 -7.89 -4.35
CA ARG A 53 0.89 -6.44 -4.26
C ARG A 53 -0.38 -6.12 -3.48
N LYS A 54 -1.48 -6.85 -3.74
CA LYS A 54 -2.73 -6.68 -2.99
C LYS A 54 -2.52 -6.91 -1.50
N ARG A 55 -1.88 -8.02 -1.12
CA ARG A 55 -1.57 -8.33 0.29
C ARG A 55 -0.64 -7.28 0.93
N ALA A 56 0.31 -6.73 0.20
CA ALA A 56 1.19 -5.67 0.70
C ALA A 56 0.41 -4.39 1.00
N ASN A 57 -0.49 -3.98 0.11
CA ASN A 57 -1.36 -2.82 0.30
C ASN A 57 -2.29 -3.02 1.52
N ASP A 58 -2.86 -4.21 1.68
CA ASP A 58 -3.73 -4.52 2.82
C ASP A 58 -2.96 -4.43 4.15
N ARG A 59 -1.72 -4.93 4.19
CA ARG A 59 -0.86 -4.84 5.38
C ARG A 59 -0.46 -3.40 5.71
N ALA A 60 -0.27 -2.55 4.70
CA ALA A 60 0.01 -1.13 4.91
C ALA A 60 -1.16 -0.44 5.62
N ALA A 61 -2.40 -0.61 5.14
CA ALA A 61 -3.58 -0.06 5.80
C ALA A 61 -3.75 -0.59 7.22
N GLN A 62 -3.51 -1.88 7.45
CA GLN A 62 -3.53 -2.46 8.80
C GLN A 62 -2.45 -1.88 9.72
N SER A 63 -1.28 -1.55 9.18
CA SER A 63 -0.21 -0.88 9.94
C SER A 63 -0.60 0.54 10.33
N ASP A 64 -1.18 1.29 9.41
CA ASP A 64 -1.64 2.65 9.65
C ASP A 64 -2.72 2.69 10.73
N LEU A 65 -3.67 1.75 10.70
CA LEU A 65 -4.69 1.61 11.76
C LEU A 65 -4.08 1.31 13.14
N ARG A 66 -3.07 0.44 13.22
CA ARG A 66 -2.39 0.15 14.50
C ARG A 66 -1.61 1.35 15.03
N ASN A 67 -0.93 2.09 14.14
CA ASN A 67 -0.24 3.32 14.51
C ASN A 67 -1.24 4.38 14.96
N GLY A 68 -2.38 4.50 14.29
CA GLY A 68 -3.48 5.36 14.68
C GLY A 68 -4.05 5.01 16.06
N LEU A 69 -4.23 3.71 16.35
CA LEU A 69 -4.64 3.24 17.67
C LEU A 69 -3.63 3.69 18.76
N ALA A 70 -2.34 3.47 18.52
CA ALA A 70 -1.30 3.85 19.50
C ALA A 70 -1.28 5.36 19.75
N THR A 71 -1.51 6.17 18.71
CA THR A 71 -1.62 7.62 18.82
C THR A 71 -2.81 8.03 19.68
N GLU A 72 -3.98 7.47 19.41
CA GLU A 72 -5.20 7.74 20.17
C GLU A 72 -5.11 7.28 21.63
N GLU A 73 -4.47 6.15 21.90
CA GLU A 73 -4.21 5.67 23.27
C GLU A 73 -3.29 6.65 24.04
N THR A 74 -2.30 7.24 23.35
CA THR A 74 -1.45 8.26 23.95
C THR A 74 -2.26 9.51 24.31
N ILE A 75 -3.11 10.00 23.39
CA ILE A 75 -3.99 11.15 23.61
C ILE A 75 -4.97 10.87 24.75
N TYR A 76 -5.54 9.69 24.80
CA TYR A 76 -6.47 9.27 25.85
C TYR A 76 -5.79 9.24 27.23
N THR A 77 -4.55 8.79 27.28
CA THR A 77 -3.77 8.76 28.53
C THR A 77 -3.58 10.16 29.11
N ASP A 78 -3.37 11.14 28.23
CA ASP A 78 -3.13 12.53 28.64
C ASP A 78 -4.42 13.29 28.95
N ASN A 79 -5.47 13.10 28.16
CA ASN A 79 -6.68 13.92 28.17
C ASN A 79 -7.94 13.20 28.68
N GLN A 80 -7.89 11.87 28.85
CA GLN A 80 -9.03 10.98 29.19
C GLN A 80 -10.19 11.05 28.19
N VAL A 81 -9.90 11.49 26.96
CA VAL A 81 -10.83 11.52 25.82
C VAL A 81 -10.06 11.23 24.53
N TYR A 82 -10.69 10.55 23.60
CA TYR A 82 -10.17 10.38 22.24
C TYR A 82 -10.45 11.60 21.38
N SER A 83 -9.70 11.78 20.29
CA SER A 83 -9.78 12.96 19.44
C SER A 83 -10.21 12.61 18.02
N ALA A 84 -11.13 13.38 17.43
CA ALA A 84 -11.44 13.35 16.01
C ALA A 84 -10.78 14.52 15.23
N ASP A 85 -9.87 15.26 15.86
CA ASP A 85 -9.24 16.43 15.26
C ASP A 85 -8.12 16.05 14.30
N THR A 86 -8.51 15.87 13.04
CA THR A 86 -7.63 15.54 11.91
C THR A 86 -7.15 16.77 11.13
N ALA A 87 -7.48 17.97 11.58
CA ALA A 87 -7.12 19.22 10.90
C ALA A 87 -5.59 19.43 10.84
N ALA A 88 -5.14 20.28 9.93
CA ALA A 88 -3.74 20.68 9.88
C ALA A 88 -3.39 21.44 11.17
N GLY A 89 -2.43 20.89 11.94
CA GLY A 89 -2.10 21.40 13.28
C GLY A 89 -3.03 20.90 14.40
N GLY A 90 -3.99 20.06 14.11
CA GLY A 90 -4.84 19.38 15.07
C GLY A 90 -4.09 18.34 15.92
N VAL A 91 -4.74 17.85 16.96
CA VAL A 91 -4.14 16.98 17.97
C VAL A 91 -3.53 15.73 17.36
N LEU A 92 -4.29 15.03 16.50
CA LEU A 92 -3.85 13.79 15.83
C LEU A 92 -2.67 14.03 14.87
N LYS A 93 -2.75 15.09 14.08
CA LYS A 93 -1.71 15.43 13.11
C LYS A 93 -0.42 15.89 13.77
N THR A 94 -0.52 16.49 14.96
CA THR A 94 0.63 16.91 15.76
C THR A 94 1.27 15.72 16.47
N ALA A 95 0.45 14.81 16.99
CA ALA A 95 0.93 13.62 17.70
C ALA A 95 1.62 12.62 16.76
N GLU A 96 1.03 12.40 15.54
CA GLU A 96 1.60 11.50 14.54
C GLU A 96 1.43 12.07 13.12
N SER A 97 2.45 12.80 12.68
CA SER A 97 2.45 13.52 11.41
C SER A 97 2.64 12.63 10.18
N SER A 98 3.13 11.40 10.35
CA SER A 98 3.36 10.45 9.25
C SER A 98 2.07 9.85 8.72
N LEU A 99 1.02 9.77 9.55
CA LEU A 99 -0.29 9.28 9.18
C LEU A 99 -1.09 10.33 8.40
N GLN A 100 -1.84 9.86 7.41
CA GLN A 100 -2.69 10.72 6.58
C GLN A 100 -4.10 10.83 7.17
N TRP A 101 -4.20 11.47 8.34
CA TRP A 101 -5.44 11.70 9.07
C TRP A 101 -6.47 12.46 8.25
N GLY A 102 -7.72 12.00 8.26
CA GLY A 102 -8.83 12.60 7.52
C GLY A 102 -8.77 12.45 6.00
N VAL A 103 -7.71 11.85 5.45
CA VAL A 103 -7.53 11.61 4.00
C VAL A 103 -7.56 10.12 3.70
N LYS A 104 -6.67 9.35 4.29
CA LYS A 104 -6.66 7.88 4.21
C LYS A 104 -7.22 7.26 5.47
N LEU A 105 -6.72 7.69 6.62
CA LEU A 105 -7.13 7.21 7.93
C LEU A 105 -8.28 8.09 8.45
N ASN A 106 -9.48 7.53 8.43
CA ASN A 106 -10.67 8.19 8.95
C ASN A 106 -10.83 7.87 10.43
N VAL A 107 -11.25 8.86 11.20
CA VAL A 107 -11.51 8.77 12.64
C VAL A 107 -12.94 9.18 12.92
N VAL A 108 -13.65 8.37 13.70
CA VAL A 108 -14.98 8.66 14.23
C VAL A 108 -14.93 8.42 15.73
N VAL A 109 -15.01 9.47 16.53
CA VAL A 109 -15.17 9.35 17.99
C VAL A 109 -16.65 9.10 18.30
N HIS A 110 -16.94 8.16 19.18
CA HIS A 110 -18.30 7.82 19.55
C HIS A 110 -18.98 8.92 20.37
N ALA A 111 -20.29 8.79 20.58
CA ALA A 111 -21.04 9.71 21.45
C ALA A 111 -20.49 9.72 22.90
N THR A 112 -19.94 8.63 23.34
CA THR A 112 -19.14 8.54 24.56
C THR A 112 -17.66 8.78 24.19
N PRO A 113 -16.99 9.78 24.78
CA PRO A 113 -15.63 10.16 24.40
C PRO A 113 -14.56 9.14 24.78
N ASP A 114 -14.95 8.00 25.31
CA ASP A 114 -14.12 6.87 25.71
C ASP A 114 -14.05 5.75 24.63
N ALA A 115 -14.61 6.01 23.44
CA ALA A 115 -14.60 5.07 22.33
C ALA A 115 -14.40 5.76 20.99
N PHE A 116 -13.72 5.11 20.04
CA PHE A 116 -13.51 5.60 18.68
C PHE A 116 -13.38 4.47 17.67
N CYS A 117 -13.67 4.78 16.41
CA CYS A 117 -13.48 3.91 15.28
C CYS A 117 -12.48 4.53 14.28
N LEU A 118 -11.47 3.77 13.91
CA LEU A 118 -10.55 4.08 12.81
C LEU A 118 -10.90 3.25 11.59
N SER A 119 -10.84 3.84 10.41
CA SER A 119 -11.02 3.09 9.16
C SER A 119 -10.13 3.61 8.05
N GLU A 120 -9.65 2.68 7.22
CA GLU A 120 -8.85 2.98 6.04
C GLU A 120 -9.21 2.05 4.89
N GLN A 121 -9.29 2.62 3.68
CA GLN A 121 -9.38 1.85 2.46
C GLN A 121 -7.99 1.55 1.94
N SER A 122 -7.63 0.27 1.92
CA SER A 122 -6.42 -0.21 1.27
C SER A 122 -6.42 0.15 -0.22
N ALA A 123 -5.25 0.37 -0.81
CA ALA A 123 -5.11 0.52 -2.25
C ALA A 123 -5.54 -0.74 -3.05
N SER A 124 -5.86 -1.84 -2.38
CA SER A 124 -6.51 -3.01 -2.95
C SER A 124 -8.02 -2.86 -3.12
N GLY A 125 -8.62 -1.78 -2.57
CA GLY A 125 -10.06 -1.53 -2.51
C GLY A 125 -10.77 -2.12 -1.28
N THR A 126 -10.05 -2.86 -0.44
CA THR A 126 -10.62 -3.46 0.77
C THR A 126 -10.58 -2.44 1.92
N TRP A 127 -11.69 -2.28 2.63
CA TRP A 127 -11.75 -1.51 3.85
C TRP A 127 -11.30 -2.33 5.05
N PHE A 128 -10.52 -1.70 5.90
CA PHE A 128 -10.17 -2.19 7.23
C PHE A 128 -10.62 -1.17 8.26
N ALA A 129 -11.07 -1.64 9.41
CA ALA A 129 -11.42 -0.77 10.51
C ALA A 129 -11.06 -1.39 11.85
N LEU A 130 -10.86 -0.52 12.81
CA LEU A 130 -10.56 -0.83 14.21
C LEU A 130 -11.47 0.01 15.08
N ASP A 131 -12.19 -0.61 15.99
CA ASP A 131 -13.00 0.06 17.00
C ASP A 131 -12.40 -0.18 18.38
N LYS A 132 -12.26 0.87 19.16
CA LYS A 132 -11.73 0.82 20.53
C LYS A 132 -12.73 1.41 21.49
N ILE A 133 -13.01 0.65 22.55
CA ILE A 133 -13.81 1.08 23.69
C ILE A 133 -12.89 0.99 24.93
N ALA A 134 -12.67 2.12 25.61
CA ALA A 134 -11.76 2.19 26.75
C ALA A 134 -12.39 1.68 28.04
N THR A 135 -13.70 1.90 28.24
CA THR A 135 -14.38 1.63 29.52
C THR A 135 -15.66 0.82 29.32
N GLY A 136 -16.18 0.25 30.39
CA GLY A 136 -17.45 -0.49 30.38
C GLY A 136 -17.30 -2.01 30.20
N GLY A 137 -18.45 -2.70 30.08
CA GLY A 137 -18.51 -4.15 29.93
C GLY A 137 -17.97 -4.66 28.58
N ASP A 138 -17.99 -3.80 27.58
CA ASP A 138 -17.54 -4.08 26.21
C ASP A 138 -16.15 -3.47 25.92
N ALA A 139 -15.38 -3.11 26.98
CA ALA A 139 -14.05 -2.53 26.80
C ALA A 139 -13.14 -3.51 26.03
N GLY A 140 -12.50 -3.00 24.95
CA GLY A 140 -11.66 -3.83 24.11
C GLY A 140 -11.31 -3.17 22.78
N VAL A 141 -10.62 -3.94 21.94
CA VAL A 141 -10.31 -3.55 20.55
C VAL A 141 -10.99 -4.56 19.62
N TYR A 142 -11.73 -4.06 18.67
CA TYR A 142 -12.49 -4.83 17.70
C TYR A 142 -11.99 -4.54 16.30
N TYR A 143 -11.98 -5.56 15.44
CA TYR A 143 -11.46 -5.44 14.07
C TYR A 143 -12.53 -5.81 13.06
N ALA A 144 -12.59 -5.05 11.96
CA ALA A 144 -13.48 -5.34 10.85
C ALA A 144 -12.76 -5.26 9.51
N LYS A 145 -13.20 -6.09 8.58
CA LYS A 145 -12.79 -6.09 7.18
C LYS A 145 -14.01 -6.14 6.29
N ASN A 146 -14.12 -5.22 5.34
CA ASN A 146 -15.20 -5.18 4.38
C ASN A 146 -14.67 -4.85 2.98
N ALA A 147 -15.13 -5.57 1.96
CA ALA A 147 -14.71 -5.33 0.58
C ALA A 147 -15.50 -4.19 -0.09
N ALA A 148 -16.65 -3.78 0.45
CA ALA A 148 -17.59 -2.91 -0.25
C ALA A 148 -17.77 -1.51 0.37
N ALA A 149 -17.63 -1.36 1.71
CA ALA A 149 -17.96 -0.13 2.39
C ALA A 149 -17.10 0.08 3.64
N ASN A 150 -16.99 1.36 4.05
CA ASN A 150 -16.38 1.73 5.33
C ASN A 150 -17.13 1.07 6.49
N PRO A 151 -16.45 0.27 7.33
CA PRO A 151 -17.07 -0.39 8.46
C PRO A 151 -17.39 0.54 9.64
N CYS A 152 -16.69 1.70 9.77
CA CYS A 152 -17.03 2.68 10.80
C CYS A 152 -18.37 3.34 10.47
N PRO A 153 -19.34 3.37 11.39
CA PRO A 153 -20.58 4.07 11.16
C PRO A 153 -20.37 5.57 11.08
N ALA A 154 -21.19 6.22 10.25
CA ALA A 154 -21.19 7.68 10.15
C ALA A 154 -21.79 8.34 11.40
N ASP A 155 -22.64 7.64 12.14
CA ASP A 155 -23.28 8.08 13.37
C ASP A 155 -22.64 7.37 14.58
N PRO A 156 -21.88 8.11 15.41
CA PRO A 156 -21.20 7.55 16.57
C PRO A 156 -22.19 7.01 17.65
N SER A 157 -23.47 7.34 17.60
CA SER A 157 -24.48 6.81 18.52
C SER A 157 -24.90 5.38 18.22
N THR A 158 -24.57 4.87 17.04
CA THR A 158 -24.98 3.52 16.57
C THR A 158 -23.91 2.45 16.78
N VAL A 159 -22.79 2.80 17.37
CA VAL A 159 -21.67 1.90 17.57
C VAL A 159 -21.79 1.17 18.89
N GLY A 160 -22.17 -0.04 18.80
CA GLY A 160 -22.02 -1.06 19.81
C GLY A 160 -21.74 -2.37 19.08
N PRO A 161 -21.22 -3.39 19.73
CA PRO A 161 -20.86 -4.67 19.13
C PRO A 161 -22.05 -5.40 18.46
N SER A 162 -23.26 -4.87 18.58
CA SER A 162 -24.49 -5.53 18.09
C SER A 162 -24.89 -5.21 16.64
N GLY A 163 -24.29 -4.22 15.98
CA GLY A 163 -24.72 -3.79 14.63
C GLY A 163 -23.79 -4.19 13.48
N LEU A 164 -22.50 -4.34 13.75
CA LEU A 164 -21.51 -4.83 12.81
C LEU A 164 -21.06 -6.22 13.26
N LYS A 165 -20.90 -7.14 12.35
CA LYS A 165 -20.21 -8.41 12.63
C LYS A 165 -18.72 -8.12 12.78
N TRP A 166 -18.38 -7.39 13.85
CA TRP A 166 -17.00 -7.26 14.29
C TRP A 166 -16.57 -8.65 14.73
N ALA A 167 -15.50 -9.15 14.17
CA ALA A 167 -14.86 -10.31 14.73
C ALA A 167 -14.38 -9.91 16.13
N THR A 168 -15.16 -10.27 17.15
CA THR A 168 -14.77 -10.11 18.55
C THR A 168 -13.52 -10.92 18.76
N VAL A 169 -12.38 -10.28 18.79
CA VAL A 169 -11.17 -10.85 19.33
C VAL A 169 -10.83 -10.05 20.57
N PRO A 170 -11.28 -10.50 21.75
CA PRO A 170 -10.81 -9.92 22.99
C PRO A 170 -9.31 -10.20 23.09
N ASN A 171 -8.51 -9.14 23.28
CA ASN A 171 -7.13 -9.19 23.76
C ASN A 171 -6.35 -10.48 23.43
N GLY A 172 -5.65 -10.50 22.30
CA GLY A 172 -4.53 -11.42 22.10
C GLY A 172 -4.79 -12.73 21.39
N ALA A 173 -5.98 -13.02 20.90
CA ALA A 173 -6.18 -14.13 19.96
C ALA A 173 -5.86 -13.67 18.53
N ALA A 174 -5.08 -14.45 17.78
CA ALA A 174 -4.67 -14.22 16.40
C ALA A 174 -5.85 -14.30 15.43
N GLY A 175 -6.73 -13.33 15.45
CA GLY A 175 -7.95 -13.25 14.64
C GLY A 175 -8.23 -11.85 14.10
N GLY A 176 -7.33 -10.90 14.31
CA GLY A 176 -7.32 -9.65 13.58
C GLY A 176 -7.03 -9.94 12.11
N TRP A 177 -7.70 -9.27 11.20
CA TRP A 177 -7.67 -9.34 9.72
C TRP A 177 -6.93 -10.50 9.07
#